data_1a08d8c1544e6d124a3146bc873b7b60
#
_entry.id   1a08d8c1544e6d124a3146bc873b7b60
#
_cell.length_a   1.000
_cell.length_b   1.000
_cell.length_c   1.000
_cell.angle_alpha   90.00
_cell.angle_beta   90.00
_cell.angle_gamma   90.00
#
_symmetry.space_group_name_H-M   'P 1'
#
loop_
_entity.id
_entity.type
_entity.pdbx_description
1 polymer ?
#
loop_
_entity_poly.entity_id
_entity_poly.type
_entity_poly.pdbx_seq_one_letter_code
_entity_poly.pdbx_strand_id
1 'polypeptide(L)'
;MSEIRLVAGPARRPASFRRAIFAAGIVVAIAAIMAMMWADHAAKPARDAGVTVLYVGAEDCAPCRAWQNGEGAAFLASAEFPRITYREVKSPHLHDVLKDENWPDELRIYRDSLRRSDGVPLWLVVADHKIVEQRFGAAEWRASVLPMIKSLLR
;
A
#
# COMPACT_ATOMS: atom_id res chain seq x y z
N MET A 1 10.51 42.42 79.62
CA MET A 1 10.65 41.06 79.01
C MET A 1 9.72 41.07 77.86
N SER A 2 10.26 41.26 76.64
CA SER A 2 9.49 41.31 75.39
C SER A 2 9.98 40.17 74.51
N GLU A 3 9.12 39.12 74.25
CA GLU A 3 9.41 38.04 73.40
C GLU A 3 9.23 38.45 71.94
N ILE A 4 10.29 38.30 71.11
CA ILE A 4 10.27 38.52 69.71
C ILE A 4 9.87 37.20 69.05
N ARG A 5 8.65 37.10 68.48
CA ARG A 5 8.19 35.99 67.68
C ARG A 5 8.77 36.13 66.29
N LEU A 6 9.68 35.23 65.92
CA LEU A 6 10.16 35.07 64.56
C LEU A 6 9.09 34.37 63.71
N VAL A 7 8.53 35.07 62.72
CA VAL A 7 7.63 34.52 61.71
C VAL A 7 8.48 33.94 60.55
N ALA A 8 8.48 32.62 60.42
CA ALA A 8 9.15 31.95 59.32
C ALA A 8 8.35 32.18 58.03
N GLY A 9 8.97 32.84 57.04
CA GLY A 9 8.38 33.09 55.75
C GLY A 9 8.35 31.79 54.87
N PRO A 10 7.44 31.69 53.92
CA PRO A 10 7.30 30.49 53.09
C PRO A 10 8.54 30.26 52.22
N ALA A 11 9.09 29.06 52.26
CA ALA A 11 10.23 28.62 51.47
C ALA A 11 9.92 28.71 49.95
N ARG A 12 10.63 29.59 49.24
CA ARG A 12 10.55 29.69 47.80
C ARG A 12 11.20 28.45 47.17
N ARG A 13 10.41 27.61 46.52
CA ARG A 13 10.93 26.47 45.75
C ARG A 13 11.81 26.96 44.58
N PRO A 14 13.02 26.41 44.39
CA PRO A 14 13.95 26.86 43.36
C PRO A 14 13.39 26.71 41.95
N ALA A 15 13.60 27.70 41.10
CA ALA A 15 13.09 27.75 39.71
C ALA A 15 13.61 26.60 38.84
N SER A 16 14.68 25.92 39.24
CA SER A 16 15.24 24.73 38.58
C SER A 16 14.31 23.52 38.57
N PHE A 17 13.47 23.37 39.63
CA PHE A 17 12.54 22.25 39.72
C PHE A 17 11.40 22.33 38.69
N ARG A 18 10.92 23.52 38.36
CA ARG A 18 9.88 23.74 37.33
C ARG A 18 10.40 23.45 35.94
N ARG A 19 11.66 23.78 35.63
CA ARG A 19 12.30 23.49 34.32
C ARG A 19 12.50 21.97 34.10
N ALA A 20 12.82 21.22 35.15
CA ALA A 20 12.98 19.77 35.09
C ALA A 20 11.66 19.04 34.75
N ILE A 21 10.53 19.50 35.31
CA ILE A 21 9.20 18.93 35.06
C ILE A 21 8.75 19.20 33.62
N PHE A 22 9.00 20.41 33.08
CA PHE A 22 8.66 20.72 31.68
C PHE A 22 9.50 19.93 30.70
N ALA A 23 10.80 19.72 30.95
CA ALA A 23 11.66 18.91 30.09
C ALA A 23 11.26 17.44 30.09
N ALA A 24 10.89 16.87 31.22
CA ALA A 24 10.42 15.49 31.33
C ALA A 24 9.08 15.29 30.59
N GLY A 25 8.15 16.24 30.66
CA GLY A 25 6.87 16.18 29.94
C GLY A 25 7.04 16.19 28.42
N ILE A 26 7.95 17.01 27.90
CA ILE A 26 8.24 17.08 26.45
C ILE A 26 8.84 15.77 25.95
N VAL A 27 9.77 15.16 26.67
CA VAL A 27 10.39 13.88 26.29
C VAL A 27 9.35 12.75 26.24
N VAL A 28 8.44 12.69 27.23
CA VAL A 28 7.36 11.69 27.23
C VAL A 28 6.39 11.90 26.05
N ALA A 29 6.04 13.15 25.74
CA ALA A 29 5.16 13.46 24.61
C ALA A 29 5.81 13.07 23.26
N ILE A 30 7.09 13.36 23.07
CA ILE A 30 7.84 12.97 21.85
C ILE A 30 7.93 11.44 21.73
N ALA A 31 8.20 10.73 22.82
CA ALA A 31 8.24 9.27 22.83
C ALA A 31 6.87 8.66 22.49
N ALA A 32 5.77 9.22 22.96
CA ALA A 32 4.42 8.78 22.63
C ALA A 32 4.08 9.00 21.14
N ILE A 33 4.45 10.16 20.58
CA ILE A 33 4.24 10.47 19.16
C ILE A 33 5.09 9.52 18.29
N MET A 34 6.34 9.27 18.65
CA MET A 34 7.21 8.33 17.94
C MET A 34 6.66 6.89 18.00
N ALA A 35 6.13 6.47 19.15
CA ALA A 35 5.51 5.14 19.28
C ALA A 35 4.23 5.01 18.42
N MET A 36 3.41 6.06 18.31
CA MET A 36 2.25 6.07 17.41
C MET A 36 2.67 6.01 15.95
N MET A 37 3.69 6.75 15.52
CA MET A 37 4.20 6.69 14.16
C MET A 37 4.81 5.31 13.82
N TRP A 38 5.41 4.64 14.79
CA TRP A 38 5.95 3.27 14.59
C TRP A 38 4.84 2.22 14.56
N ALA A 39 3.74 2.41 15.29
CA ALA A 39 2.60 1.50 15.26
C ALA A 39 1.92 1.48 13.89
N ASP A 40 1.78 2.64 13.22
CA ASP A 40 1.26 2.72 11.85
C ASP A 40 2.16 2.03 10.81
N HIS A 41 3.47 1.96 11.05
CA HIS A 41 4.39 1.23 10.17
C HIS A 41 4.40 -0.28 10.43
N ALA A 42 4.02 -0.73 11.61
CA ALA A 42 3.99 -2.15 11.97
C ALA A 42 2.70 -2.87 11.52
N ALA A 43 1.66 -2.12 11.19
CA ALA A 43 0.35 -2.65 10.79
C ALA A 43 0.17 -2.83 9.29
N LYS A 44 1.27 -2.93 8.49
CA LYS A 44 1.16 -3.36 7.11
C LYS A 44 0.81 -4.85 7.14
N PRO A 45 -0.42 -5.26 6.71
CA PRO A 45 -0.76 -6.68 6.70
C PRO A 45 0.32 -7.40 5.90
N ALA A 46 0.82 -8.50 6.44
CA ALA A 46 1.73 -9.38 5.72
C ALA A 46 1.06 -9.71 4.38
N ARG A 47 1.62 -9.20 3.28
CA ARG A 47 1.21 -9.64 1.96
C ARG A 47 1.44 -11.14 1.96
N ASP A 48 0.41 -11.91 1.68
CA ASP A 48 0.59 -13.35 1.46
C ASP A 48 1.61 -13.45 0.33
N ALA A 49 2.84 -13.86 0.66
CA ALA A 49 4.05 -13.64 -0.13
C ALA A 49 4.13 -14.57 -1.35
N GLY A 50 3.07 -14.69 -2.12
CA GLY A 50 3.02 -15.61 -3.24
C GLY A 50 2.13 -15.17 -4.39
N VAL A 51 1.15 -14.28 -4.18
CA VAL A 51 0.20 -13.91 -5.23
C VAL A 51 0.48 -12.50 -5.76
N THR A 52 0.84 -12.41 -7.03
CA THR A 52 0.98 -11.14 -7.75
C THR A 52 -0.12 -11.05 -8.81
N VAL A 53 -0.80 -9.91 -8.87
CA VAL A 53 -1.73 -9.58 -9.94
C VAL A 53 -1.13 -8.46 -10.77
N LEU A 54 -0.89 -8.73 -12.03
CA LEU A 54 -0.38 -7.76 -13.00
C LEU A 54 -1.50 -7.34 -13.95
N TYR A 55 -1.82 -6.07 -13.94
CA TYR A 55 -2.70 -5.44 -14.92
C TYR A 55 -1.89 -4.83 -16.05
N VAL A 56 -2.34 -5.03 -17.28
CA VAL A 56 -1.75 -4.44 -18.49
C VAL A 56 -2.83 -3.71 -19.27
N GLY A 57 -2.59 -2.45 -19.61
CA GLY A 57 -3.54 -1.62 -20.31
C GLY A 57 -2.92 -0.47 -21.07
N ALA A 58 -3.77 0.33 -21.73
CA ALA A 58 -3.37 1.55 -22.42
C ALA A 58 -4.33 2.70 -22.09
N GLU A 59 -3.83 3.94 -22.16
CA GLU A 59 -4.63 5.13 -21.84
C GLU A 59 -5.70 5.42 -22.90
N ASP A 60 -5.42 5.13 -24.18
CA ASP A 60 -6.35 5.24 -25.29
C ASP A 60 -7.31 4.06 -25.43
N CYS A 61 -7.22 3.04 -24.56
CA CYS A 61 -8.07 1.87 -24.54
C CYS A 61 -9.37 2.14 -23.74
N ALA A 62 -10.51 2.27 -24.41
CA ALA A 62 -11.78 2.54 -23.74
C ALA A 62 -12.21 1.44 -22.74
N PRO A 63 -12.11 0.12 -23.06
CA PRO A 63 -12.40 -0.94 -22.09
C PRO A 63 -11.46 -0.91 -20.87
N CYS A 64 -10.19 -0.51 -21.04
CA CYS A 64 -9.23 -0.38 -19.96
C CYS A 64 -9.68 0.70 -18.96
N ARG A 65 -10.04 1.89 -19.46
CA ARG A 65 -10.55 2.97 -18.62
C ARG A 65 -11.85 2.61 -17.91
N ALA A 66 -12.77 1.94 -18.62
CA ALA A 66 -14.03 1.50 -18.01
C ALA A 66 -13.79 0.55 -16.84
N TRP A 67 -12.88 -0.43 -16.98
CA TRP A 67 -12.51 -1.33 -15.91
C TRP A 67 -11.84 -0.58 -14.76
N GLN A 68 -10.86 0.27 -15.02
CA GLN A 68 -10.15 1.04 -13.99
C GLN A 68 -11.09 1.89 -13.13
N ASN A 69 -12.06 2.57 -13.77
CA ASN A 69 -13.02 3.44 -13.08
C ASN A 69 -14.15 2.68 -12.38
N GLY A 70 -14.38 1.42 -12.73
CA GLY A 70 -15.44 0.57 -12.17
C GLY A 70 -14.88 -0.55 -11.28
N GLU A 71 -14.70 -1.71 -11.87
CA GLU A 71 -14.30 -2.94 -11.15
C GLU A 71 -12.90 -2.87 -10.58
N GLY A 72 -11.98 -2.22 -11.27
CA GLY A 72 -10.62 -1.96 -10.79
C GLY A 72 -10.64 -1.12 -9.53
N ALA A 73 -11.39 -0.01 -9.52
CA ALA A 73 -11.54 0.83 -8.33
C ALA A 73 -12.17 0.06 -7.15
N ALA A 74 -13.19 -0.77 -7.41
CA ALA A 74 -13.79 -1.62 -6.41
C ALA A 74 -12.81 -2.66 -5.86
N PHE A 75 -11.98 -3.24 -6.72
CA PHE A 75 -10.93 -4.19 -6.32
C PHE A 75 -9.86 -3.54 -5.43
N LEU A 76 -9.40 -2.33 -5.77
CA LEU A 76 -8.44 -1.59 -4.95
C LEU A 76 -8.96 -1.32 -3.53
N ALA A 77 -10.28 -1.23 -3.35
CA ALA A 77 -10.94 -1.04 -2.06
C ALA A 77 -11.34 -2.37 -1.37
N SER A 78 -11.06 -3.51 -1.99
CA SER A 78 -11.50 -4.83 -1.48
C SER A 78 -10.59 -5.38 -0.38
N ALA A 79 -11.08 -6.39 0.35
CA ALA A 79 -10.32 -7.11 1.37
C ALA A 79 -9.18 -7.97 0.79
N GLU A 80 -9.27 -8.34 -0.48
CA GLU A 80 -8.26 -9.11 -1.19
C GLU A 80 -7.02 -8.28 -1.53
N PHE A 81 -7.21 -6.99 -1.85
CA PHE A 81 -6.15 -6.13 -2.35
C PHE A 81 -4.92 -6.02 -1.43
N PRO A 82 -5.05 -5.82 -0.09
CA PRO A 82 -3.88 -5.73 0.79
C PRO A 82 -3.12 -7.06 0.94
N ARG A 83 -3.71 -8.18 0.52
CA ARG A 83 -3.14 -9.54 0.64
C ARG A 83 -2.32 -9.97 -0.58
N ILE A 84 -2.30 -9.18 -1.65
CA ILE A 84 -1.58 -9.46 -2.89
C ILE A 84 -0.52 -8.41 -3.18
N THR A 85 0.39 -8.73 -4.10
CA THR A 85 1.22 -7.74 -4.78
C THR A 85 0.51 -7.31 -6.06
N TYR A 86 0.12 -6.03 -6.16
CA TYR A 86 -0.50 -5.50 -7.37
C TYR A 86 0.51 -4.69 -8.17
N ARG A 87 0.58 -4.94 -9.48
CA ARG A 87 1.46 -4.23 -10.41
C ARG A 87 0.67 -3.79 -11.63
N GLU A 88 1.04 -2.64 -12.19
CA GLU A 88 0.44 -2.12 -13.42
C GLU A 88 1.50 -1.84 -14.47
N VAL A 89 1.19 -2.23 -15.70
CA VAL A 89 1.88 -1.80 -16.91
C VAL A 89 0.88 -1.00 -17.75
N LYS A 90 1.15 0.28 -17.92
CA LYS A 90 0.31 1.19 -18.71
C LYS A 90 1.13 1.81 -19.83
N SER A 91 0.60 1.74 -21.04
CA SER A 91 1.13 2.41 -22.20
C SER A 91 0.28 3.64 -22.54
N PRO A 92 0.83 4.73 -23.04
CA PRO A 92 0.04 5.84 -23.61
C PRO A 92 -0.85 5.36 -24.76
N HIS A 93 -0.34 4.43 -25.58
CA HIS A 93 -1.03 3.94 -26.77
C HIS A 93 -1.17 2.42 -26.81
N LEU A 94 -2.31 1.96 -27.29
CA LEU A 94 -2.65 0.54 -27.41
C LEU A 94 -1.62 -0.26 -28.22
N HIS A 95 -1.11 0.32 -29.32
CA HIS A 95 -0.13 -0.35 -30.18
C HIS A 95 1.28 -0.44 -29.56
N ASP A 96 1.53 0.29 -28.47
CA ASP A 96 2.82 0.35 -27.78
C ASP A 96 2.87 -0.50 -26.50
N VAL A 97 1.77 -1.17 -26.18
CA VAL A 97 1.64 -1.93 -24.91
C VAL A 97 2.78 -2.91 -24.66
N LEU A 98 3.32 -3.52 -25.71
CA LEU A 98 4.40 -4.50 -25.58
C LEU A 98 5.82 -3.92 -25.77
N LYS A 99 5.96 -2.60 -25.96
CA LYS A 99 7.29 -1.99 -26.07
C LYS A 99 8.05 -2.05 -24.75
N ASP A 100 9.37 -2.24 -24.84
CA ASP A 100 10.28 -2.35 -23.68
C ASP A 100 10.17 -1.17 -22.72
N GLU A 101 10.02 0.04 -23.24
CA GLU A 101 9.92 1.28 -22.50
C GLU A 101 8.74 1.34 -21.51
N ASN A 102 7.68 0.57 -21.77
CA ASN A 102 6.49 0.51 -20.93
C ASN A 102 6.59 -0.59 -19.84
N TRP A 103 7.60 -1.47 -19.93
CA TRP A 103 7.74 -2.60 -19.02
C TRP A 103 8.95 -2.45 -18.10
N PRO A 104 8.76 -2.37 -16.77
CA PRO A 104 9.85 -2.52 -15.81
C PRO A 104 10.62 -3.81 -16.06
N ASP A 105 11.94 -3.78 -15.86
CA ASP A 105 12.83 -4.90 -16.18
C ASP A 105 12.39 -6.21 -15.52
N GLU A 106 11.95 -6.14 -14.27
CA GLU A 106 11.50 -7.28 -13.49
C GLU A 106 10.17 -7.88 -13.98
N LEU A 107 9.41 -7.17 -14.83
CA LEU A 107 8.13 -7.63 -15.39
C LEU A 107 8.27 -8.13 -16.83
N ARG A 108 9.41 -7.92 -17.50
CA ARG A 108 9.61 -8.31 -18.89
C ARG A 108 9.50 -9.81 -19.11
N ILE A 109 9.85 -10.62 -18.13
CA ILE A 109 9.69 -12.08 -18.17
C ILE A 109 8.22 -12.48 -18.42
N TYR A 110 7.27 -11.73 -17.86
CA TYR A 110 5.84 -11.98 -18.09
C TYR A 110 5.40 -11.50 -19.48
N ARG A 111 5.91 -10.35 -19.93
CA ARG A 111 5.65 -9.85 -21.28
C ARG A 111 6.08 -10.85 -22.35
N ASP A 112 7.25 -11.43 -22.19
CA ASP A 112 7.83 -12.35 -23.18
C ASP A 112 7.03 -13.66 -23.28
N SER A 113 6.18 -13.95 -22.29
CA SER A 113 5.25 -15.08 -22.28
C SER A 113 3.90 -14.76 -22.92
N LEU A 114 3.60 -13.48 -23.21
CA LEU A 114 2.32 -13.06 -23.79
C LEU A 114 2.21 -13.47 -25.25
N ARG A 115 1.00 -13.87 -25.63
CA ARG A 115 0.69 -14.15 -27.04
C ARG A 115 0.43 -12.81 -27.74
N ARG A 116 0.90 -12.67 -28.97
CA ARG A 116 0.66 -11.46 -29.79
C ARG A 116 -0.82 -11.23 -30.10
N SER A 117 -1.66 -12.25 -29.99
CA SER A 117 -3.11 -12.16 -30.17
C SER A 117 -3.86 -11.67 -28.94
N ASP A 118 -3.18 -11.54 -27.79
CA ASP A 118 -3.82 -11.09 -26.56
C ASP A 118 -4.10 -9.59 -26.64
N GLY A 119 -5.30 -9.20 -26.22
CA GLY A 119 -5.72 -7.82 -26.18
C GLY A 119 -5.57 -7.21 -24.78
N VAL A 120 -6.01 -5.98 -24.63
CA VAL A 120 -6.11 -5.30 -23.32
C VAL A 120 -7.55 -4.84 -23.08
N PRO A 121 -8.00 -4.71 -21.82
CA PRO A 121 -7.25 -4.94 -20.59
C PRO A 121 -6.84 -6.41 -20.43
N LEU A 122 -5.64 -6.64 -19.92
CA LEU A 122 -5.08 -7.97 -19.68
C LEU A 122 -4.70 -8.09 -18.20
N TRP A 123 -4.94 -9.27 -17.63
CA TRP A 123 -4.50 -9.61 -16.27
C TRP A 123 -3.70 -10.89 -16.28
N LEU A 124 -2.61 -10.87 -15.54
CA LEU A 124 -1.87 -12.06 -15.16
C LEU A 124 -1.99 -12.26 -13.66
N VAL A 125 -2.37 -13.45 -13.23
CA VAL A 125 -2.26 -13.88 -11.85
C VAL A 125 -1.04 -14.77 -11.74
N VAL A 126 -0.11 -14.40 -10.90
CA VAL A 126 1.15 -15.10 -10.69
C VAL A 126 1.16 -15.64 -9.26
N ALA A 127 1.41 -16.92 -9.10
CA ALA A 127 1.63 -17.58 -7.83
C ALA A 127 2.93 -18.40 -7.93
N ASP A 128 3.75 -18.36 -6.88
CA ASP A 128 5.04 -19.05 -6.84
C ASP A 128 5.90 -18.82 -8.09
N HIS A 129 5.97 -17.55 -8.54
CA HIS A 129 6.70 -17.10 -9.74
C HIS A 129 6.18 -17.70 -11.08
N LYS A 130 5.00 -18.32 -11.10
CA LYS A 130 4.38 -18.89 -12.30
C LYS A 130 3.08 -18.18 -12.62
N ILE A 131 2.82 -17.91 -13.89
CA ILE A 131 1.52 -17.44 -14.34
C ILE A 131 0.53 -18.60 -14.19
N VAL A 132 -0.44 -18.45 -13.28
CA VAL A 132 -1.50 -19.43 -13.02
C VAL A 132 -2.80 -19.08 -13.73
N GLU A 133 -2.96 -17.80 -14.11
CA GLU A 133 -4.10 -17.32 -14.89
C GLU A 133 -3.68 -16.16 -15.79
N GLN A 134 -4.13 -16.18 -17.03
CA GLN A 134 -3.97 -15.10 -18.01
C GLN A 134 -5.28 -14.90 -18.75
N ARG A 135 -5.83 -13.70 -18.65
CA ARG A 135 -7.10 -13.35 -19.31
C ARG A 135 -7.05 -11.93 -19.85
N PHE A 136 -7.70 -11.72 -20.99
CA PHE A 136 -7.88 -10.41 -21.59
C PHE A 136 -9.35 -10.10 -21.88
N GLY A 137 -9.68 -8.80 -21.89
CA GLY A 137 -11.06 -8.35 -22.08
C GLY A 137 -11.81 -8.15 -20.75
N ALA A 138 -12.57 -7.06 -20.65
CA ALA A 138 -13.18 -6.62 -19.39
C ALA A 138 -14.12 -7.66 -18.74
N ALA A 139 -14.80 -8.51 -19.54
CA ALA A 139 -15.69 -9.54 -19.02
C ALA A 139 -14.96 -10.62 -18.21
N GLU A 140 -13.70 -10.91 -18.55
CA GLU A 140 -12.90 -11.95 -17.91
C GLU A 140 -12.49 -11.62 -16.48
N TRP A 141 -12.51 -10.36 -16.11
CA TRP A 141 -12.23 -9.96 -14.72
C TRP A 141 -13.15 -10.67 -13.72
N ARG A 142 -14.47 -10.59 -13.96
CA ARG A 142 -15.45 -11.24 -13.07
C ARG A 142 -15.54 -12.74 -13.28
N ALA A 143 -15.42 -13.19 -14.53
CA ALA A 143 -15.62 -14.58 -14.88
C ALA A 143 -14.48 -15.48 -14.39
N SER A 144 -13.23 -14.99 -14.43
CA SER A 144 -12.04 -15.81 -14.23
C SER A 144 -11.06 -15.22 -13.23
N VAL A 145 -10.65 -13.95 -13.42
CA VAL A 145 -9.51 -13.37 -12.69
C VAL A 145 -9.78 -13.20 -11.21
N LEU A 146 -10.88 -12.51 -10.86
CA LEU A 146 -11.24 -12.27 -9.45
C LEU A 146 -11.55 -13.56 -8.69
N PRO A 147 -12.27 -14.56 -9.25
CA PRO A 147 -12.42 -15.88 -8.63
C PRO A 147 -11.09 -16.59 -8.40
N MET A 148 -10.15 -16.54 -9.33
CA MET A 148 -8.82 -17.13 -9.18
C MET A 148 -8.07 -16.49 -8.00
N ILE A 149 -8.01 -15.15 -7.95
CA ILE A 149 -7.39 -14.42 -6.83
C ILE A 149 -8.01 -14.88 -5.50
N LYS A 150 -9.35 -14.92 -5.39
CA LYS A 150 -10.03 -15.35 -4.18
C LYS A 150 -9.73 -16.80 -3.80
N SER A 151 -9.52 -17.67 -4.76
CA SER A 151 -9.19 -19.08 -4.51
C SER A 151 -7.78 -19.24 -3.94
N LEU A 152 -6.83 -18.43 -4.39
CA LEU A 152 -5.44 -18.45 -3.93
C LEU A 152 -5.26 -17.84 -2.54
N LEU A 153 -6.21 -17.03 -2.09
CA LEU A 153 -6.16 -16.33 -0.80
C LEU A 153 -6.95 -17.04 0.31
N ARG A 154 -7.52 -18.20 0.04
CA ARG A 154 -8.24 -19.02 1.05
C ARG A 154 -7.26 -19.84 1.85
#